data_bfb1fcee3f0ff00d7c2ff77b12388f6c
#
_entry.id   bfb1fcee3f0ff00d7c2ff77b12388f6c
#
_cell.length_a   1.000
_cell.length_b   1.000
_cell.length_c   1.000
_cell.angle_alpha   90.00
_cell.angle_beta   90.00
_cell.angle_gamma   90.00
#
_symmetry.space_group_name_H-M   'P 1'
#
loop_
_entity.id
_entity.type
_entity.pdbx_description
1 polymer ?
#
loop_
_entity_poly.entity_id
_entity_poly.type
_entity_poly.pdbx_seq_one_letter_code
_entity_poly.pdbx_strand_id
1 'polypeptide(L)'
;IKIALQPEVAQGYVGEVDGDPGEIDCGNDSNGLVPPAPAEQAVLGLEGLPAWTDHGACRLPLSWVERLSLPTLNAEREPSDVKGRVSAIWEFWAPFLFTVSLYLLLRQFAFEARYIPSGSMLPGLQVGDKLIVEKLSYRSRPPQRGEIVVFNSPSAFDPVWKLEGGQPNPLKCGFVTFPGISWVVDRVLLQRYPECEAWIKRVVGVPGDVVEVNSRGAVSINGTAFNEPYVTNFCSDRDGMIGCKGLYAVVPEGNVVVLGDNRRNSQDARRWPGGPFLPDDQIIGRAVFRFWPPSRIGSLSN
;
A
#
# COMPACT_ATOMS: atom_id res chain seq x y z
N ILE A 1 31.98 1.51 -27.17
CA ILE A 1 32.91 1.08 -26.11
C ILE A 1 33.67 2.34 -25.74
N LYS A 2 33.36 2.96 -24.58
CA LYS A 2 34.08 4.10 -24.05
C LYS A 2 35.30 3.56 -23.30
N ILE A 3 36.48 3.73 -23.87
CA ILE A 3 37.71 3.55 -23.13
C ILE A 3 37.96 4.84 -22.39
N ALA A 4 37.75 4.83 -21.07
CA ALA A 4 38.18 5.91 -20.19
C ALA A 4 39.70 5.77 -20.02
N LEU A 5 40.48 6.62 -20.66
CA LEU A 5 41.88 6.78 -20.32
C LEU A 5 41.97 7.33 -18.91
N GLN A 6 42.66 6.64 -18.03
CA GLN A 6 42.92 7.08 -16.68
C GLN A 6 43.82 8.33 -16.74
N PRO A 7 43.59 9.37 -15.94
CA PRO A 7 44.33 10.63 -15.97
C PRO A 7 45.81 10.46 -15.63
N GLU A 8 46.23 9.36 -15.06
CA GLU A 8 47.64 9.08 -14.74
C GLU A 8 48.53 8.85 -15.96
N VAL A 9 48.01 8.46 -17.12
CA VAL A 9 48.81 8.23 -18.33
C VAL A 9 49.11 9.55 -19.04
N ALA A 10 48.36 10.61 -18.81
CA ALA A 10 48.58 11.90 -19.45
C ALA A 10 49.63 12.76 -18.72
N GLN A 11 49.91 12.49 -17.45
CA GLN A 11 50.90 13.27 -16.65
C GLN A 11 52.35 12.86 -16.93
N GLY A 12 52.61 11.71 -17.54
CA GLY A 12 53.96 11.24 -17.86
C GLY A 12 54.58 11.84 -19.12
N TYR A 13 53.83 12.65 -19.88
CA TYR A 13 54.30 13.23 -21.16
C TYR A 13 54.53 14.74 -21.15
N VAL A 14 54.32 15.40 -20.02
CA VAL A 14 54.54 16.84 -19.88
C VAL A 14 55.77 17.06 -18.98
N GLY A 15 56.92 17.13 -19.60
CA GLY A 15 58.13 17.59 -18.92
C GLY A 15 57.98 19.07 -18.51
N GLU A 16 58.50 19.43 -17.34
CA GLU A 16 58.54 20.79 -16.81
C GLU A 16 59.33 21.69 -17.77
N VAL A 17 58.71 22.75 -18.26
CA VAL A 17 59.36 23.72 -19.21
C VAL A 17 60.07 24.77 -18.40
N ASP A 18 61.33 24.51 -18.06
CA ASP A 18 62.25 25.51 -17.55
C ASP A 18 63.19 25.93 -18.69
N GLY A 19 62.96 27.10 -19.28
CA GLY A 19 63.87 27.68 -20.24
C GLY A 19 63.20 28.24 -21.49
N ASP A 20 63.90 29.02 -22.26
CA ASP A 20 63.56 29.81 -23.45
C ASP A 20 62.43 29.17 -24.32
N PRO A 21 61.44 29.95 -24.79
CA PRO A 21 60.27 29.38 -25.48
C PRO A 21 60.66 28.82 -26.86
N GLY A 22 61.01 27.56 -26.92
CA GLY A 22 61.35 26.88 -28.18
C GLY A 22 61.97 25.49 -28.05
N GLU A 23 62.36 25.07 -26.87
CA GLU A 23 63.02 23.80 -26.67
C GLU A 23 62.36 22.99 -25.54
N ILE A 24 61.75 21.87 -25.90
CA ILE A 24 61.19 20.89 -24.92
C ILE A 24 62.23 19.81 -24.76
N ASP A 25 62.85 19.76 -23.56
CA ASP A 25 63.80 18.69 -23.21
C ASP A 25 63.01 17.42 -22.85
N CYS A 26 63.16 16.39 -23.68
CA CYS A 26 62.62 15.07 -23.41
C CYS A 26 63.65 14.33 -22.52
N GLY A 27 63.60 14.60 -21.19
CA GLY A 27 64.51 14.06 -20.22
C GLY A 27 64.81 12.58 -20.41
N ASN A 28 66.09 12.25 -20.26
CA ASN A 28 66.63 10.91 -20.37
C ASN A 28 66.35 10.12 -19.07
N ASP A 29 65.07 9.79 -18.87
CA ASP A 29 64.72 8.87 -17.76
C ASP A 29 64.95 7.45 -18.20
N SER A 30 65.90 6.80 -17.56
CA SER A 30 66.33 5.40 -17.73
C SER A 30 65.29 4.34 -17.41
N ASN A 31 64.04 4.65 -17.33
CA ASN A 31 62.94 3.74 -17.16
C ASN A 31 62.22 3.50 -18.50
N GLY A 32 62.87 2.78 -19.37
CA GLY A 32 62.43 2.07 -20.57
C GLY A 32 60.98 2.28 -21.07
N LEU A 33 60.57 3.49 -21.41
CA LEU A 33 59.35 3.74 -22.13
C LEU A 33 59.55 3.32 -23.61
N VAL A 34 59.03 2.18 -23.95
CA VAL A 34 58.99 1.72 -25.35
C VAL A 34 57.91 2.50 -26.07
N PRO A 35 58.24 3.13 -27.23
CA PRO A 35 57.20 3.83 -28.01
C PRO A 35 56.11 2.85 -28.48
N PRO A 36 54.83 3.31 -28.51
CA PRO A 36 53.74 2.43 -28.91
C PRO A 36 53.94 1.93 -30.36
N ALA A 37 53.48 0.73 -30.64
CA ALA A 37 53.57 0.12 -31.98
C ALA A 37 52.88 0.98 -33.05
N PRO A 38 53.30 0.92 -34.32
CA PRO A 38 52.77 1.79 -35.40
C PRO A 38 51.22 1.73 -35.54
N ALA A 39 50.61 0.59 -35.22
CA ALA A 39 49.16 0.42 -35.23
C ALA A 39 48.45 1.20 -34.11
N GLU A 40 49.11 1.38 -32.95
CA GLU A 40 48.59 2.14 -31.84
C GLU A 40 48.75 3.66 -32.05
N GLN A 41 49.78 4.07 -32.79
CA GLN A 41 50.03 5.47 -33.18
C GLN A 41 48.91 6.01 -34.09
N ALA A 42 48.39 5.18 -35.03
CA ALA A 42 47.27 5.53 -35.85
C ALA A 42 45.95 5.74 -35.07
N VAL A 43 45.71 4.96 -34.04
CA VAL A 43 44.55 5.08 -33.19
C VAL A 43 44.59 6.34 -32.35
N LEU A 44 45.79 6.82 -32.00
CA LEU A 44 46.01 8.01 -31.20
C LEU A 44 46.12 9.30 -32.05
N GLY A 45 46.03 9.18 -33.38
CA GLY A 45 46.15 10.33 -34.29
C GLY A 45 47.57 10.94 -34.33
N LEU A 46 48.58 10.14 -34.00
CA LEU A 46 50.01 10.52 -33.92
C LEU A 46 50.75 10.22 -35.22
N GLU A 47 50.05 10.04 -36.35
CA GLU A 47 50.65 9.79 -37.67
C GLU A 47 51.50 10.97 -38.11
N GLY A 48 52.77 10.71 -38.45
CA GLY A 48 53.70 11.71 -38.94
C GLY A 48 54.69 12.29 -37.91
N LEU A 49 54.80 11.68 -36.72
CA LEU A 49 55.90 12.02 -35.80
C LEU A 49 57.24 11.58 -36.40
N PRO A 50 58.28 12.43 -36.33
CA PRO A 50 59.64 12.06 -36.79
C PRO A 50 60.15 10.87 -35.94
N ALA A 51 60.85 9.96 -36.60
CA ALA A 51 61.44 8.80 -35.98
C ALA A 51 62.43 9.28 -34.86
N TRP A 52 62.33 8.65 -33.69
CA TRP A 52 63.25 8.87 -32.57
C TRP A 52 64.68 8.64 -33.06
N THR A 53 65.49 9.66 -32.93
CA THR A 53 66.94 9.50 -33.19
C THR A 53 67.67 9.25 -31.88
N ASP A 54 68.72 8.42 -31.88
CA ASP A 54 69.49 7.96 -30.75
C ASP A 54 70.25 9.06 -29.94
N HIS A 55 69.94 10.31 -30.18
CA HIS A 55 70.58 11.43 -29.54
C HIS A 55 69.55 12.41 -28.94
N GLY A 56 69.01 12.07 -27.83
CA GLY A 56 68.41 12.81 -26.70
C GLY A 56 67.75 14.17 -26.87
N ALA A 57 67.61 14.77 -28.07
CA ALA A 57 66.95 16.05 -28.24
C ALA A 57 65.78 15.94 -29.22
N CYS A 58 64.58 16.05 -28.71
CA CYS A 58 63.34 16.06 -29.50
C CYS A 58 62.97 17.52 -29.80
N ARG A 59 63.34 18.04 -31.02
CA ARG A 59 62.87 19.36 -31.46
C ARG A 59 61.54 19.22 -32.17
N LEU A 60 60.46 19.65 -31.53
CA LEU A 60 59.17 19.77 -32.19
C LEU A 60 59.02 21.19 -32.77
N PRO A 61 58.73 21.38 -34.05
CA PRO A 61 58.49 22.70 -34.62
C PRO A 61 57.23 23.34 -33.98
N LEU A 62 57.30 24.63 -33.68
CA LEU A 62 56.18 25.40 -33.07
C LEU A 62 54.83 25.23 -33.77
N SER A 63 54.83 24.94 -35.07
CA SER A 63 53.63 24.64 -35.86
C SER A 63 52.91 23.34 -35.43
N TRP A 64 53.56 22.47 -34.67
CA TRP A 64 52.97 21.24 -34.13
C TRP A 64 52.36 21.44 -32.75
N VAL A 65 52.90 22.37 -31.97
CA VAL A 65 52.33 22.67 -30.65
C VAL A 65 50.96 23.32 -30.81
N GLU A 66 50.75 24.13 -31.86
CA GLU A 66 49.40 24.67 -32.15
C GLU A 66 48.41 23.61 -32.63
N ARG A 67 48.86 22.48 -33.23
CA ARG A 67 48.00 21.36 -33.61
C ARG A 67 47.71 20.41 -32.47
N LEU A 68 48.52 20.41 -31.43
CA LEU A 68 48.30 19.69 -30.18
C LEU A 68 47.40 20.47 -29.20
N SER A 69 46.87 21.65 -29.60
CA SER A 69 45.71 22.19 -28.92
C SER A 69 44.60 21.15 -29.04
N LEU A 70 44.61 20.24 -28.10
CA LEU A 70 43.48 19.33 -27.86
C LEU A 70 42.24 20.21 -27.93
N PRO A 71 41.22 19.87 -28.73
CA PRO A 71 39.94 20.54 -28.59
C PRO A 71 39.64 20.46 -27.12
N THR A 72 39.61 21.63 -26.47
CA THR A 72 39.23 21.75 -25.09
C THR A 72 38.02 20.87 -24.96
N LEU A 73 38.15 19.74 -24.27
CA LEU A 73 37.05 18.92 -23.80
C LEU A 73 36.30 19.74 -22.76
N ASN A 74 35.81 20.89 -23.19
CA ASN A 74 34.66 21.54 -22.65
C ASN A 74 33.46 20.66 -23.05
N ALA A 75 33.53 19.40 -22.65
CA ALA A 75 32.34 18.66 -22.35
C ALA A 75 31.76 19.24 -21.05
N GLU A 76 31.40 20.52 -21.12
CA GLU A 76 30.23 20.97 -20.39
C GLU A 76 29.10 20.08 -20.89
N ARG A 77 29.04 18.87 -20.34
CA ARG A 77 27.84 18.08 -20.36
C ARG A 77 26.84 18.91 -19.57
N GLU A 78 26.11 19.77 -20.30
CA GLU A 78 25.03 20.54 -19.71
C GLU A 78 24.21 19.61 -18.80
N PRO A 79 24.02 19.99 -17.54
CA PRO A 79 23.15 19.21 -16.63
C PRO A 79 21.69 19.26 -17.06
N SER A 80 21.38 19.92 -18.18
CA SER A 80 20.07 20.08 -18.78
C SER A 80 19.41 18.76 -19.20
N ASP A 81 20.17 17.79 -19.70
CA ASP A 81 19.58 16.54 -20.21
C ASP A 81 19.05 15.62 -19.07
N VAL A 82 19.67 15.67 -17.90
CA VAL A 82 19.20 14.91 -16.73
C VAL A 82 17.94 15.54 -16.13
N LYS A 83 17.89 16.86 -16.04
CA LYS A 83 16.70 17.59 -15.58
C LYS A 83 15.52 17.39 -16.52
N GLY A 84 15.75 17.45 -17.84
CA GLY A 84 14.71 17.22 -18.84
C GLY A 84 14.15 15.78 -18.81
N ARG A 85 15.00 14.79 -18.59
CA ARG A 85 14.55 13.38 -18.46
C ARG A 85 13.78 13.12 -17.16
N VAL A 86 14.21 13.72 -16.07
CA VAL A 86 13.53 13.60 -14.77
C VAL A 86 12.17 14.29 -14.83
N SER A 87 12.06 15.47 -15.47
CA SER A 87 10.78 16.17 -15.62
C SER A 87 9.81 15.40 -16.50
N ALA A 88 10.26 14.82 -17.61
CA ALA A 88 9.42 14.00 -18.51
C ALA A 88 8.92 12.73 -17.83
N ILE A 89 9.75 12.06 -17.04
CA ILE A 89 9.32 10.89 -16.24
C ILE A 89 8.31 11.34 -15.19
N TRP A 90 8.54 12.47 -14.51
CA TRP A 90 7.64 12.98 -13.49
C TRP A 90 6.30 13.39 -14.08
N GLU A 91 6.27 14.12 -15.20
CA GLU A 91 5.03 14.51 -15.89
C GLU A 91 4.20 13.31 -16.32
N PHE A 92 4.84 12.22 -16.76
CA PHE A 92 4.15 10.99 -17.12
C PHE A 92 3.57 10.25 -15.89
N TRP A 93 4.34 10.15 -14.81
CA TRP A 93 3.95 9.34 -13.65
C TRP A 93 3.14 10.12 -12.59
N ALA A 94 3.25 11.45 -12.54
CA ALA A 94 2.59 12.27 -11.53
C ALA A 94 1.06 12.09 -11.49
N PRO A 95 0.31 12.09 -12.62
CA PRO A 95 -1.14 11.87 -12.57
C PRO A 95 -1.50 10.47 -12.09
N PHE A 96 -0.69 9.46 -12.43
CA PHE A 96 -0.89 8.10 -11.92
C PHE A 96 -0.65 8.02 -10.41
N LEU A 97 0.47 8.56 -9.93
CA LEU A 97 0.79 8.60 -8.50
C LEU A 97 -0.24 9.42 -7.71
N PHE A 98 -0.72 10.53 -8.27
CA PHE A 98 -1.79 11.33 -7.67
C PHE A 98 -3.08 10.51 -7.55
N THR A 99 -3.50 9.84 -8.61
CA THR A 99 -4.72 9.02 -8.63
C THR A 99 -4.63 7.87 -7.62
N VAL A 100 -3.50 7.17 -7.59
CA VAL A 100 -3.26 6.09 -6.61
C VAL A 100 -3.26 6.63 -5.18
N SER A 101 -2.57 7.75 -4.93
CA SER A 101 -2.54 8.39 -3.62
C SER A 101 -3.92 8.83 -3.16
N LEU A 102 -4.69 9.47 -4.05
CA LEU A 102 -6.07 9.87 -3.77
C LEU A 102 -6.96 8.67 -3.48
N TYR A 103 -6.85 7.60 -4.28
CA TYR A 103 -7.59 6.36 -4.04
C TYR A 103 -7.25 5.76 -2.67
N LEU A 104 -5.97 5.69 -2.32
CA LEU A 104 -5.53 5.15 -1.02
C LEU A 104 -6.02 6.02 0.15
N LEU A 105 -5.98 7.34 0.01
CA LEU A 105 -6.51 8.28 1.00
C LEU A 105 -8.02 8.09 1.19
N LEU A 106 -8.79 8.09 0.10
CA LEU A 106 -10.24 7.88 0.18
C LEU A 106 -10.59 6.54 0.80
N ARG A 107 -9.89 5.47 0.42
CA ARG A 107 -10.06 4.13 0.97
C ARG A 107 -9.73 4.08 2.46
N GLN A 108 -8.66 4.73 2.88
CA GLN A 108 -8.23 4.71 4.28
C GLN A 108 -9.17 5.50 5.19
N PHE A 109 -9.63 6.67 4.73
CA PHE A 109 -10.29 7.64 5.61
C PHE A 109 -11.78 7.80 5.38
N ALA A 110 -12.29 7.55 4.18
CA ALA A 110 -13.67 7.86 3.83
C ALA A 110 -14.52 6.64 3.52
N PHE A 111 -14.13 5.83 2.54
CA PHE A 111 -14.96 4.76 2.02
C PHE A 111 -14.18 3.48 1.79
N GLU A 112 -14.81 2.36 2.05
CA GLU A 112 -14.23 1.04 1.79
C GLU A 112 -15.26 0.13 1.14
N ALA A 113 -14.85 -0.59 0.08
CA ALA A 113 -15.69 -1.61 -0.53
C ALA A 113 -15.54 -2.93 0.22
N ARG A 114 -16.66 -3.57 0.58
CA ARG A 114 -16.71 -4.85 1.26
C ARG A 114 -17.59 -5.86 0.52
N TYR A 115 -17.17 -7.11 0.56
CA TYR A 115 -17.90 -8.27 0.06
C TYR A 115 -18.59 -9.00 1.20
N ILE A 116 -19.79 -9.52 0.97
CA ILE A 116 -20.57 -10.28 1.97
C ILE A 116 -20.34 -11.78 1.78
N PRO A 117 -19.60 -12.45 2.68
CA PRO A 117 -19.27 -13.87 2.54
C PRO A 117 -20.32 -14.79 3.17
N SER A 118 -21.22 -14.29 4.04
CA SER A 118 -22.12 -15.11 4.85
C SER A 118 -23.57 -14.66 4.82
N GLY A 119 -24.48 -15.58 5.11
CA GLY A 119 -25.92 -15.32 5.14
C GLY A 119 -26.48 -14.78 6.47
N SER A 120 -25.64 -14.26 7.36
CA SER A 120 -26.09 -13.80 8.68
C SER A 120 -26.99 -12.55 8.66
N MET A 121 -26.99 -11.82 7.55
CA MET A 121 -27.80 -10.62 7.31
C MET A 121 -28.91 -10.83 6.29
N LEU A 122 -29.28 -12.08 5.99
CA LEU A 122 -30.43 -12.40 5.14
C LEU A 122 -31.74 -11.93 5.80
N PRO A 123 -32.73 -11.49 5.00
CA PRO A 123 -32.74 -11.37 3.55
C PRO A 123 -32.18 -10.04 3.03
N GLY A 124 -31.90 -9.06 3.91
CA GLY A 124 -31.48 -7.71 3.56
C GLY A 124 -30.19 -7.70 2.75
N LEU A 125 -29.16 -8.40 3.23
CA LEU A 125 -27.91 -8.62 2.53
C LEU A 125 -27.74 -10.09 2.18
N GLN A 126 -27.34 -10.37 0.95
CA GLN A 126 -27.12 -11.73 0.45
C GLN A 126 -25.62 -12.01 0.28
N VAL A 127 -25.28 -13.30 0.31
CA VAL A 127 -23.92 -13.75 -0.04
C VAL A 127 -23.61 -13.30 -1.47
N GLY A 128 -22.45 -12.66 -1.65
CA GLY A 128 -22.04 -12.11 -2.95
C GLY A 128 -22.33 -10.62 -3.13
N ASP A 129 -23.13 -9.99 -2.25
CA ASP A 129 -23.32 -8.55 -2.28
C ASP A 129 -22.00 -7.82 -2.06
N LYS A 130 -21.80 -6.69 -2.77
CA LYS A 130 -20.69 -5.76 -2.54
C LYS A 130 -21.24 -4.42 -2.07
N LEU A 131 -20.67 -3.95 -0.98
CA LEU A 131 -21.17 -2.78 -0.25
C LEU A 131 -20.11 -1.69 -0.21
N ILE A 132 -20.59 -0.45 -0.10
CA ILE A 132 -19.78 0.69 0.30
C ILE A 132 -19.99 0.90 1.80
N VAL A 133 -18.88 0.90 2.52
CA VAL A 133 -18.79 1.20 3.95
C VAL A 133 -18.23 2.59 4.10
N GLU A 134 -18.95 3.47 4.76
CA GLU A 134 -18.59 4.84 5.04
C GLU A 134 -17.99 4.92 6.44
N LYS A 135 -16.84 5.59 6.60
CA LYS A 135 -16.07 5.67 7.84
C LYS A 135 -16.15 7.02 8.55
N LEU A 136 -16.78 8.02 7.92
CA LEU A 136 -16.73 9.40 8.41
C LEU A 136 -17.78 9.68 9.47
N SER A 137 -18.98 9.08 9.35
CA SER A 137 -20.10 9.35 10.27
C SER A 137 -19.74 9.10 11.72
N TYR A 138 -19.05 8.01 12.03
CA TYR A 138 -18.73 7.65 13.42
C TYR A 138 -17.55 8.42 14.02
N ARG A 139 -16.98 9.35 13.25
CA ARG A 139 -16.04 10.35 13.81
C ARG A 139 -16.76 11.51 14.49
N SER A 140 -18.01 11.78 14.10
CA SER A 140 -18.78 12.92 14.57
C SER A 140 -19.99 12.55 15.43
N ARG A 141 -20.46 11.31 15.34
CA ARG A 141 -21.61 10.82 16.11
C ARG A 141 -21.49 9.34 16.42
N PRO A 142 -22.13 8.85 17.50
CA PRO A 142 -22.20 7.43 17.80
C PRO A 142 -23.09 6.68 16.78
N PRO A 143 -22.98 5.33 16.72
CA PRO A 143 -23.88 4.48 15.96
C PRO A 143 -25.33 4.63 16.43
N GLN A 144 -26.28 4.48 15.49
CA GLN A 144 -27.72 4.57 15.78
C GLN A 144 -28.38 3.23 15.59
N ARG A 145 -29.52 3.02 16.29
CA ARG A 145 -30.34 1.80 16.10
C ARG A 145 -30.79 1.65 14.65
N GLY A 146 -30.74 0.43 14.16
CA GLY A 146 -31.09 0.08 12.79
C GLY A 146 -29.92 0.20 11.81
N GLU A 147 -28.86 0.93 12.11
CA GLU A 147 -27.69 1.05 11.22
C GLU A 147 -26.96 -0.30 11.07
N ILE A 148 -26.53 -0.58 9.84
CA ILE A 148 -25.69 -1.75 9.56
C ILE A 148 -24.24 -1.35 9.71
N VAL A 149 -23.56 -1.94 10.67
CA VAL A 149 -22.16 -1.65 10.99
C VAL A 149 -21.23 -2.75 10.52
N VAL A 150 -20.07 -2.34 10.07
CA VAL A 150 -18.92 -3.22 9.78
C VAL A 150 -17.89 -2.98 10.87
N PHE A 151 -17.39 -4.03 11.49
CA PHE A 151 -16.52 -3.97 12.64
C PHE A 151 -15.46 -5.08 12.62
N ASN A 152 -14.44 -4.93 13.42
CA ASN A 152 -13.38 -5.92 13.55
C ASN A 152 -13.92 -7.24 14.11
N SER A 153 -13.31 -8.36 13.72
CA SER A 153 -13.68 -9.68 14.26
C SER A 153 -13.74 -9.64 15.79
N PRO A 154 -14.69 -10.33 16.43
CA PRO A 154 -14.76 -10.42 17.89
C PRO A 154 -13.46 -10.88 18.55
N SER A 155 -12.60 -11.62 17.86
CA SER A 155 -11.25 -11.92 18.35
C SER A 155 -10.40 -10.68 18.66
N ALA A 156 -10.76 -9.52 18.13
CA ALA A 156 -10.07 -8.27 18.42
C ALA A 156 -10.46 -7.64 19.78
N PHE A 157 -11.68 -7.89 20.27
CA PHE A 157 -12.20 -7.20 21.46
C PHE A 157 -12.82 -8.14 22.52
N ASP A 158 -13.35 -9.29 22.13
CA ASP A 158 -13.92 -10.25 23.08
C ASP A 158 -12.81 -10.87 23.94
N PRO A 159 -12.86 -10.76 25.26
CA PRO A 159 -11.78 -11.19 26.14
C PRO A 159 -11.54 -12.71 26.10
N VAL A 160 -12.55 -13.52 25.84
CA VAL A 160 -12.43 -14.99 25.76
C VAL A 160 -11.82 -15.40 24.41
N TRP A 161 -12.31 -14.83 23.32
CA TRP A 161 -11.77 -15.15 21.99
C TRP A 161 -10.35 -14.57 21.76
N LYS A 162 -9.98 -13.50 22.44
CA LYS A 162 -8.58 -13.04 22.45
C LYS A 162 -7.61 -14.06 23.02
N LEU A 163 -8.06 -14.86 23.97
CA LEU A 163 -7.23 -15.89 24.58
C LEU A 163 -7.13 -17.14 23.71
N GLU A 164 -8.19 -17.47 22.98
CA GLU A 164 -8.26 -18.65 22.11
C GLU A 164 -7.72 -18.44 20.70
N GLY A 165 -7.83 -17.23 20.17
CA GLY A 165 -7.42 -16.83 18.83
C GLY A 165 -6.31 -15.78 18.86
N GLY A 166 -5.37 -15.87 17.93
CA GLY A 166 -4.32 -14.88 17.78
C GLY A 166 -4.89 -13.45 17.62
N GLN A 167 -4.29 -12.49 18.31
CA GLN A 167 -4.69 -11.08 18.15
C GLN A 167 -4.46 -10.60 16.72
N PRO A 168 -5.39 -9.84 16.12
CA PRO A 168 -5.20 -9.29 14.80
C PRO A 168 -4.03 -8.31 14.82
N ASN A 169 -2.99 -8.62 14.03
CA ASN A 169 -1.88 -7.69 13.82
C ASN A 169 -2.31 -6.67 12.75
N PRO A 170 -2.41 -5.37 13.06
CA PRO A 170 -2.93 -4.37 12.13
C PRO A 170 -2.11 -4.26 10.85
N LEU A 171 -0.79 -4.45 10.90
CA LEU A 171 0.07 -4.45 9.71
C LEU A 171 -0.21 -5.69 8.84
N LYS A 172 -0.29 -6.87 9.45
CA LYS A 172 -0.62 -8.11 8.76
C LYS A 172 -2.00 -8.03 8.12
N CYS A 173 -3.00 -7.60 8.89
CA CYS A 173 -4.36 -7.48 8.38
C CYS A 173 -4.48 -6.42 7.29
N GLY A 174 -3.81 -5.29 7.40
CA GLY A 174 -3.75 -4.27 6.36
C GLY A 174 -3.14 -4.80 5.06
N PHE A 175 -2.08 -5.58 5.15
CA PHE A 175 -1.42 -6.19 3.98
C PHE A 175 -2.29 -7.27 3.34
N VAL A 176 -2.80 -8.21 4.11
CA VAL A 176 -3.60 -9.35 3.62
C VAL A 176 -4.93 -8.90 3.01
N THR A 177 -5.55 -7.84 3.54
CA THR A 177 -6.82 -7.29 3.02
C THR A 177 -6.63 -6.29 1.88
N PHE A 178 -5.40 -5.98 1.48
CA PHE A 178 -5.13 -5.08 0.36
C PHE A 178 -5.66 -5.69 -0.95
N PRO A 179 -6.38 -4.91 -1.82
CA PRO A 179 -6.88 -5.40 -3.10
C PRO A 179 -5.75 -5.94 -3.99
N GLY A 180 -5.95 -7.10 -4.57
CA GLY A 180 -4.92 -7.82 -5.32
C GLY A 180 -4.14 -8.79 -4.46
N ILE A 181 -3.64 -8.38 -3.29
CA ILE A 181 -2.97 -9.29 -2.34
C ILE A 181 -3.99 -10.26 -1.73
N SER A 182 -5.15 -9.76 -1.30
CA SER A 182 -6.24 -10.59 -0.79
C SER A 182 -6.66 -11.67 -1.80
N TRP A 183 -6.74 -11.32 -3.10
CA TRP A 183 -7.05 -12.30 -4.15
C TRP A 183 -5.98 -13.39 -4.25
N VAL A 184 -4.70 -13.02 -4.17
CA VAL A 184 -3.58 -13.97 -4.19
C VAL A 184 -3.60 -14.85 -2.94
N VAL A 185 -3.81 -14.27 -1.76
CA VAL A 185 -3.86 -14.99 -0.49
C VAL A 185 -5.00 -15.98 -0.48
N ASP A 186 -6.21 -15.56 -0.88
CA ASP A 186 -7.40 -16.41 -0.85
C ASP A 186 -7.37 -17.48 -1.95
N ARG A 187 -6.84 -17.15 -3.13
CA ARG A 187 -6.94 -18.00 -4.32
C ARG A 187 -5.71 -18.87 -4.56
N VAL A 188 -4.52 -18.36 -4.23
CA VAL A 188 -3.25 -19.05 -4.50
C VAL A 188 -2.72 -19.73 -3.24
N LEU A 189 -2.71 -19.01 -2.12
CA LEU A 189 -2.18 -19.54 -0.86
C LEU A 189 -3.22 -20.33 -0.07
N LEU A 190 -4.52 -20.25 -0.44
CA LEU A 190 -5.65 -20.92 0.22
C LEU A 190 -5.67 -20.68 1.75
N GLN A 191 -5.07 -19.58 2.18
CA GLN A 191 -4.92 -19.25 3.59
C GLN A 191 -5.93 -18.17 3.98
N ARG A 192 -6.77 -18.49 4.96
CA ARG A 192 -7.72 -17.55 5.56
C ARG A 192 -7.17 -17.04 6.88
N TYR A 193 -7.40 -15.77 7.13
CA TYR A 193 -7.04 -15.09 8.38
C TYR A 193 -8.32 -14.59 9.05
N PRO A 194 -9.03 -15.44 9.81
CA PRO A 194 -10.31 -15.07 10.42
C PRO A 194 -10.17 -13.88 11.38
N GLU A 195 -9.01 -13.69 11.96
CA GLU A 195 -8.71 -12.54 12.82
C GLU A 195 -8.68 -11.20 12.05
N CYS A 196 -8.45 -11.25 10.73
CA CYS A 196 -8.44 -10.07 9.86
C CYS A 196 -9.78 -9.87 9.13
N GLU A 197 -10.75 -10.74 9.34
CA GLU A 197 -12.06 -10.62 8.72
C GLU A 197 -12.89 -9.55 9.44
N ALA A 198 -13.52 -8.67 8.65
CA ALA A 198 -14.49 -7.73 9.19
C ALA A 198 -15.87 -8.38 9.23
N TRP A 199 -16.56 -8.18 10.31
CA TRP A 199 -17.92 -8.67 10.54
C TRP A 199 -18.94 -7.58 10.22
N ILE A 200 -20.15 -7.99 9.87
CA ILE A 200 -21.26 -7.09 9.57
C ILE A 200 -22.50 -7.52 10.32
N LYS A 201 -23.10 -6.59 11.07
CA LYS A 201 -24.32 -6.79 11.84
C LYS A 201 -25.11 -5.48 11.89
N ARG A 202 -26.32 -5.55 12.44
CA ARG A 202 -27.17 -4.38 12.66
C ARG A 202 -27.18 -3.99 14.13
N VAL A 203 -27.10 -2.69 14.38
CA VAL A 203 -27.20 -2.11 15.72
C VAL A 203 -28.65 -2.21 16.18
N VAL A 204 -28.86 -2.86 17.33
CA VAL A 204 -30.19 -2.97 17.97
C VAL A 204 -30.24 -2.22 19.30
N GLY A 205 -29.12 -2.12 20.02
CA GLY A 205 -29.05 -1.38 21.29
C GLY A 205 -27.93 -0.36 21.27
N VAL A 206 -28.20 0.82 21.81
CA VAL A 206 -27.23 1.93 21.98
C VAL A 206 -27.06 2.23 23.47
N PRO A 207 -26.04 3.03 23.89
CA PRO A 207 -25.79 3.34 25.29
C PRO A 207 -27.05 3.76 26.05
N GLY A 208 -27.23 3.19 27.25
CA GLY A 208 -28.38 3.44 28.11
C GLY A 208 -29.60 2.55 27.84
N ASP A 209 -29.62 1.76 26.75
CA ASP A 209 -30.72 0.85 26.48
C ASP A 209 -30.66 -0.41 27.35
N VAL A 210 -31.84 -0.88 27.75
CA VAL A 210 -32.08 -2.23 28.24
C VAL A 210 -32.55 -3.05 27.05
N VAL A 211 -31.66 -3.88 26.52
CA VAL A 211 -31.93 -4.75 25.36
C VAL A 211 -32.30 -6.15 25.86
N GLU A 212 -33.47 -6.62 25.45
CA GLU A 212 -33.91 -7.96 25.73
C GLU A 212 -34.21 -8.69 24.41
N VAL A 213 -33.64 -9.88 24.22
CA VAL A 213 -33.89 -10.74 23.06
C VAL A 213 -34.49 -12.05 23.58
N ASN A 214 -35.67 -12.37 23.12
CA ASN A 214 -36.33 -13.59 23.53
C ASN A 214 -35.82 -14.86 22.78
N SER A 215 -36.32 -16.04 23.13
CA SER A 215 -35.95 -17.33 22.51
C SER A 215 -36.26 -17.39 21.01
N ARG A 216 -37.15 -16.58 20.51
CA ARG A 216 -37.44 -16.44 19.04
C ARG A 216 -36.52 -15.48 18.34
N GLY A 217 -35.70 -14.73 19.06
CA GLY A 217 -34.82 -13.71 18.52
C GLY A 217 -35.49 -12.35 18.30
N ALA A 218 -36.73 -12.15 18.78
CA ALA A 218 -37.40 -10.84 18.76
C ALA A 218 -36.81 -9.96 19.87
N VAL A 219 -36.68 -8.68 19.57
CA VAL A 219 -36.03 -7.67 20.42
C VAL A 219 -37.06 -6.80 21.11
N SER A 220 -36.87 -6.54 22.39
CA SER A 220 -37.50 -5.46 23.15
C SER A 220 -36.43 -4.49 23.62
N ILE A 221 -36.74 -3.19 23.62
CA ILE A 221 -35.85 -2.15 24.11
C ILE A 221 -36.59 -1.34 25.17
N ASN A 222 -36.04 -1.26 26.37
CA ASN A 222 -36.63 -0.56 27.50
C ASN A 222 -38.08 -1.06 27.78
N GLY A 223 -38.30 -2.37 27.66
CA GLY A 223 -39.59 -3.04 27.87
C GLY A 223 -40.58 -2.91 26.69
N THR A 224 -40.24 -2.20 25.63
CA THR A 224 -41.12 -2.02 24.47
C THR A 224 -40.61 -2.86 23.29
N ALA A 225 -41.50 -3.60 22.63
CA ALA A 225 -41.17 -4.41 21.46
C ALA A 225 -40.59 -3.52 20.35
N PHE A 226 -39.42 -3.87 19.87
CA PHE A 226 -38.74 -3.15 18.78
C PHE A 226 -39.24 -3.66 17.41
N ASN A 227 -39.70 -2.75 16.57
CA ASN A 227 -40.18 -3.10 15.23
C ASN A 227 -39.02 -3.36 14.26
N GLU A 228 -38.89 -4.57 13.77
CA GLU A 228 -37.80 -5.01 12.91
C GLU A 228 -38.30 -5.62 11.59
N PRO A 229 -38.80 -4.79 10.65
CA PRO A 229 -39.39 -5.29 9.41
C PRO A 229 -38.39 -6.02 8.49
N TYR A 230 -37.10 -5.84 8.72
CA TYR A 230 -36.01 -6.49 8.00
C TYR A 230 -35.73 -7.91 8.47
N VAL A 231 -36.27 -8.32 9.62
CA VAL A 231 -36.07 -9.68 10.16
C VAL A 231 -37.22 -10.58 9.71
N THR A 232 -36.90 -11.61 8.96
CA THR A 232 -37.87 -12.60 8.48
C THR A 232 -37.57 -14.02 9.00
N ASN A 233 -36.32 -14.26 9.35
CA ASN A 233 -35.84 -15.56 9.81
C ASN A 233 -35.67 -15.58 11.34
N PHE A 234 -36.81 -15.61 12.04
CA PHE A 234 -36.82 -15.81 13.49
C PHE A 234 -36.51 -17.26 13.84
N CYS A 235 -36.05 -17.51 15.08
CA CYS A 235 -35.89 -18.83 15.61
C CYS A 235 -37.26 -19.49 15.83
N SER A 236 -37.37 -20.79 15.54
CA SER A 236 -38.56 -21.54 15.89
C SER A 236 -38.34 -22.31 17.19
N ASP A 237 -39.44 -22.60 17.92
CA ASP A 237 -39.39 -23.35 19.17
C ASP A 237 -38.88 -24.82 18.96
N ARG A 238 -38.86 -25.27 17.71
CA ARG A 238 -38.37 -26.59 17.29
C ARG A 238 -36.88 -26.63 17.01
N ASP A 239 -36.24 -25.46 16.89
CA ASP A 239 -34.87 -25.41 16.37
C ASP A 239 -33.82 -25.83 17.41
N GLY A 240 -34.18 -26.09 18.66
CA GLY A 240 -33.27 -26.66 19.70
C GLY A 240 -31.81 -26.20 19.60
N MET A 241 -31.56 -25.34 18.60
CA MET A 241 -30.25 -24.97 18.10
C MET A 241 -29.69 -23.74 18.78
N ILE A 242 -28.40 -23.73 18.79
CA ILE A 242 -27.48 -22.71 19.32
C ILE A 242 -27.80 -21.27 18.83
N GLY A 243 -28.70 -21.07 17.83
CA GLY A 243 -29.09 -19.79 17.27
C GLY A 243 -30.07 -18.95 18.05
N CYS A 244 -30.82 -19.58 18.95
CA CYS A 244 -31.96 -18.97 19.62
C CYS A 244 -31.71 -18.63 21.10
N LYS A 245 -30.42 -18.39 21.42
CA LYS A 245 -30.04 -17.91 22.76
C LYS A 245 -30.65 -16.52 23.00
N GLY A 246 -31.39 -16.40 24.09
CA GLY A 246 -31.89 -15.13 24.58
C GLY A 246 -30.74 -14.22 25.06
N LEU A 247 -31.03 -12.94 25.20
CA LEU A 247 -30.09 -11.95 25.69
C LEU A 247 -30.86 -10.97 26.60
N TYR A 248 -30.26 -10.61 27.71
CA TYR A 248 -30.64 -9.46 28.52
C TYR A 248 -29.39 -8.65 28.83
N ALA A 249 -29.37 -7.39 28.42
CA ALA A 249 -28.19 -6.54 28.60
C ALA A 249 -28.56 -5.06 28.73
N VAL A 250 -27.93 -4.38 29.69
CA VAL A 250 -27.93 -2.91 29.77
C VAL A 250 -26.69 -2.41 29.05
N VAL A 251 -26.88 -1.63 27.99
CA VAL A 251 -25.78 -1.20 27.13
C VAL A 251 -24.96 -0.09 27.80
N PRO A 252 -23.67 -0.32 28.09
CA PRO A 252 -22.82 0.70 28.69
C PRO A 252 -22.38 1.77 27.68
N GLU A 253 -21.92 2.91 28.18
CA GLU A 253 -21.34 3.96 27.34
C GLU A 253 -20.17 3.44 26.49
N GLY A 254 -20.06 3.96 25.26
CA GLY A 254 -19.01 3.57 24.31
C GLY A 254 -19.17 2.16 23.73
N ASN A 255 -20.36 1.54 23.85
CA ASN A 255 -20.66 0.23 23.32
C ASN A 255 -22.03 0.17 22.66
N VAL A 256 -22.18 -0.77 21.74
CA VAL A 256 -23.49 -1.10 21.16
C VAL A 256 -23.76 -2.60 21.21
N VAL A 257 -25.03 -2.98 21.11
CA VAL A 257 -25.45 -4.37 20.90
C VAL A 257 -25.85 -4.56 19.45
N VAL A 258 -25.27 -5.58 18.82
CA VAL A 258 -25.49 -5.83 17.38
C VAL A 258 -26.02 -7.26 17.15
N LEU A 259 -26.98 -7.37 16.23
CA LEU A 259 -27.58 -8.67 15.83
C LEU A 259 -27.53 -8.83 14.32
N GLY A 260 -27.52 -10.09 13.87
CA GLY A 260 -27.76 -10.41 12.47
C GLY A 260 -29.25 -10.39 12.14
N ASP A 261 -29.62 -9.94 10.95
CA ASP A 261 -31.01 -9.95 10.46
C ASP A 261 -31.53 -11.38 10.32
N ASN A 262 -30.65 -12.35 10.04
CA ASN A 262 -30.96 -13.77 10.06
C ASN A 262 -30.80 -14.33 11.48
N ARG A 263 -31.80 -14.11 12.33
CA ARG A 263 -31.76 -14.51 13.76
C ARG A 263 -31.41 -15.95 13.99
N ARG A 264 -31.90 -16.82 13.13
CA ARG A 264 -31.69 -18.27 13.19
C ARG A 264 -30.25 -18.67 12.90
N ASN A 265 -29.61 -17.97 11.98
CA ASN A 265 -28.25 -18.31 11.52
C ASN A 265 -27.31 -17.08 11.56
N SER A 266 -27.05 -16.58 12.76
CA SER A 266 -26.14 -15.47 12.98
C SER A 266 -25.25 -15.72 14.19
N GLN A 267 -23.97 -15.55 14.00
CA GLN A 267 -22.99 -15.40 15.08
C GLN A 267 -22.93 -13.90 15.45
N ASP A 268 -23.59 -13.52 16.52
CA ASP A 268 -23.73 -12.11 16.94
C ASP A 268 -23.63 -11.97 18.46
N ALA A 269 -23.97 -10.79 18.99
CA ALA A 269 -23.84 -10.44 20.40
C ALA A 269 -24.45 -11.49 21.37
N ARG A 270 -25.47 -12.23 20.96
CA ARG A 270 -26.08 -13.30 21.76
C ARG A 270 -25.14 -14.46 22.04
N ARG A 271 -24.10 -14.61 21.23
CA ARG A 271 -23.20 -15.79 21.22
C ARG A 271 -21.76 -15.48 21.58
N TRP A 272 -21.41 -14.22 21.77
CA TRP A 272 -20.07 -13.87 22.16
C TRP A 272 -19.82 -14.27 23.61
N PRO A 273 -18.75 -15.03 23.89
CA PRO A 273 -18.53 -15.60 25.23
C PRO A 273 -18.09 -14.55 26.27
N GLY A 274 -17.44 -13.47 25.83
CA GLY A 274 -16.96 -12.41 26.71
C GLY A 274 -17.98 -11.30 27.01
N GLY A 275 -19.16 -11.39 26.41
CA GLY A 275 -20.25 -10.44 26.63
C GLY A 275 -20.85 -9.90 25.32
N PRO A 276 -22.05 -9.30 25.40
CA PRO A 276 -22.82 -8.93 24.20
C PRO A 276 -22.44 -7.53 23.64
N PHE A 277 -21.36 -6.94 24.08
CA PHE A 277 -21.03 -5.56 23.77
C PHE A 277 -19.98 -5.45 22.68
N LEU A 278 -20.28 -4.64 21.67
CA LEU A 278 -19.33 -4.21 20.66
C LEU A 278 -18.83 -2.80 21.02
N PRO A 279 -17.54 -2.63 21.34
CA PRO A 279 -16.98 -1.31 21.59
C PRO A 279 -17.01 -0.43 20.32
N ASP A 280 -17.32 0.85 20.48
CA ASP A 280 -17.44 1.80 19.37
C ASP A 280 -16.13 1.95 18.59
N ASP A 281 -14.98 1.83 19.26
CA ASP A 281 -13.65 1.90 18.65
C ASP A 281 -13.32 0.70 17.73
N GLN A 282 -14.10 -0.39 17.83
CA GLN A 282 -13.97 -1.56 16.96
C GLN A 282 -14.82 -1.45 15.70
N ILE A 283 -15.64 -0.41 15.58
CA ILE A 283 -16.48 -0.19 14.41
C ILE A 283 -15.65 0.48 13.31
N ILE A 284 -15.53 -0.19 12.18
CA ILE A 284 -14.82 0.30 10.98
C ILE A 284 -15.64 1.37 10.28
N GLY A 285 -16.96 1.18 10.19
CA GLY A 285 -17.85 2.13 9.52
C GLY A 285 -19.26 1.58 9.30
N ARG A 286 -20.09 2.40 8.66
CA ARG A 286 -21.48 2.12 8.34
C ARG A 286 -21.63 1.64 6.90
N ALA A 287 -22.33 0.54 6.66
CA ALA A 287 -22.72 0.10 5.33
C ALA A 287 -23.85 1.01 4.81
N VAL A 288 -23.61 1.75 3.75
CA VAL A 288 -24.52 2.79 3.25
C VAL A 288 -25.15 2.47 1.90
N PHE A 289 -24.43 1.71 1.07
CA PHE A 289 -24.86 1.49 -0.30
C PHE A 289 -24.42 0.10 -0.78
N ARG A 290 -25.28 -0.61 -1.48
CA ARG A 290 -24.98 -1.85 -2.19
C ARG A 290 -24.83 -1.53 -3.68
N PHE A 291 -23.64 -1.79 -4.24
CA PHE A 291 -23.33 -1.50 -5.64
C PHE A 291 -23.27 -2.74 -6.53
N TRP A 292 -23.34 -3.92 -5.95
CA TRP A 292 -23.39 -5.19 -6.67
C TRP A 292 -24.23 -6.22 -5.93
N PRO A 293 -24.99 -7.08 -6.62
CA PRO A 293 -25.16 -7.19 -8.07
C PRO A 293 -26.04 -6.05 -8.64
N PRO A 294 -25.99 -5.79 -9.98
CA PRO A 294 -26.77 -4.72 -10.61
C PRO A 294 -28.26 -4.76 -10.32
N SER A 295 -28.84 -5.98 -10.23
CA SER A 295 -30.26 -6.19 -9.92
C SER A 295 -30.67 -5.78 -8.49
N ARG A 296 -29.71 -5.48 -7.62
CA ARG A 296 -29.95 -5.17 -6.20
C ARG A 296 -29.24 -3.88 -5.75
N ILE A 297 -28.80 -3.05 -6.70
CA ILE A 297 -28.20 -1.76 -6.38
C ILE A 297 -29.19 -0.90 -5.58
N GLY A 298 -28.70 -0.30 -4.50
CA GLY A 298 -29.53 0.58 -3.68
C GLY A 298 -28.89 0.99 -2.37
N SER A 299 -29.51 2.00 -1.76
CA SER A 299 -29.16 2.45 -0.41
C SER A 299 -29.52 1.39 0.63
N LEU A 300 -28.70 1.31 1.66
CA LEU A 300 -28.93 0.48 2.85
C LEU A 300 -29.43 1.34 4.03
N SER A 301 -30.18 2.40 3.72
CA SER A 301 -30.86 3.19 4.74
C SER A 301 -31.88 2.33 5.52
N ASN A 302 -32.09 2.67 6.77
CA ASN A 302 -33.07 2.07 7.66
C ASN A 302 -34.49 2.18 7.11
#